data_13d01208025343b5e629b0faff812303
#
_entry.id   13d01208025343b5e629b0faff812303
#
_cell.length_a   1.000
_cell.length_b   1.000
_cell.length_c   1.000
_cell.angle_alpha   90.00
_cell.angle_beta   90.00
_cell.angle_gamma   90.00
#
_symmetry.space_group_name_H-M   'P 1'
#
loop_
_entity.id
_entity.type
_entity.pdbx_description
1 polymer ?
#
loop_
_entity_poly.entity_id
_entity_poly.type
_entity_poly.pdbx_seq_one_letter_code
_entity_poly.pdbx_strand_id
1 'polypeptide(L)'
;MAWKKAKSNFSKHKVLFEEAVSCFYDPCQISFEDPDNSEDEFREILIGHSNKGRLLLVAHTLRKNKIRIISTRLTTKMEMRAYAKRIWYRKIKN
;
A
#
# COMPACT_ATOMS: atom_id res chain seq x y z
N MET A 1 1.12 10.55 -13.08
CA MET A 1 0.09 10.34 -12.10
C MET A 1 -0.76 11.58 -11.90
N ALA A 2 -1.99 11.36 -11.62
CA ALA A 2 -2.90 12.48 -11.50
C ALA A 2 -2.63 13.28 -10.22
N TRP A 3 -2.27 14.52 -10.40
CA TRP A 3 -2.07 15.43 -9.31
C TRP A 3 -3.34 15.57 -8.46
N LYS A 4 -4.49 15.63 -9.14
CA LYS A 4 -5.78 15.69 -8.45
C LYS A 4 -6.04 14.50 -7.56
N LYS A 5 -5.64 13.33 -8.00
CA LYS A 5 -5.88 12.12 -7.24
C LYS A 5 -5.06 12.09 -5.96
N ALA A 6 -3.83 12.54 -6.02
CA ALA A 6 -2.98 12.61 -4.83
C ALA A 6 -3.57 13.57 -3.81
N LYS A 7 -4.04 14.71 -4.25
CA LYS A 7 -4.65 15.71 -3.38
C LYS A 7 -5.92 15.17 -2.74
N SER A 8 -6.74 14.49 -3.53
CA SER A 8 -7.98 13.91 -3.01
C SER A 8 -7.67 12.84 -1.96
N ASN A 9 -6.67 12.02 -2.20
CA ASN A 9 -6.28 10.99 -1.25
C ASN A 9 -5.82 11.59 0.07
N PHE A 10 -5.04 12.67 0.01
CA PHE A 10 -4.60 13.34 1.22
C PHE A 10 -5.79 13.86 2.01
N SER A 11 -6.74 14.47 1.33
CA SER A 11 -7.92 15.02 1.98
C SER A 11 -8.70 13.94 2.72
N LYS A 12 -8.82 12.77 2.13
CA LYS A 12 -9.56 11.65 2.73
C LYS A 12 -8.81 10.97 3.85
N HIS A 13 -7.52 10.70 3.65
CA HIS A 13 -6.77 9.81 4.52
C HIS A 13 -5.61 10.49 5.23
N LYS A 14 -5.38 11.77 4.97
CA LYS A 14 -4.27 12.52 5.55
C LYS A 14 -2.92 11.92 5.19
N VAL A 15 -2.83 11.33 4.00
CA VAL A 15 -1.59 10.71 3.51
C VAL A 15 -1.35 11.15 2.08
N LEU A 16 -0.14 11.65 1.83
CA LEU A 16 0.27 12.03 0.48
C LEU A 16 0.85 10.81 -0.24
N PHE A 17 0.69 10.78 -1.56
CA PHE A 17 1.27 9.70 -2.35
C PHE A 17 2.80 9.68 -2.24
N GLU A 18 3.41 10.84 -2.06
CA GLU A 18 4.85 10.91 -1.86
C GLU A 18 5.30 10.16 -0.61
N GLU A 19 4.50 10.25 0.44
CA GLU A 19 4.81 9.50 1.64
C GLU A 19 4.64 8.00 1.39
N ALA A 20 3.65 7.62 0.59
CA ALA A 20 3.43 6.22 0.27
C ALA A 20 4.61 5.63 -0.50
N VAL A 21 5.24 6.42 -1.36
CA VAL A 21 6.41 5.96 -2.10
C VAL A 21 7.51 5.52 -1.14
N SER A 22 7.67 6.22 -0.04
CA SER A 22 8.73 5.90 0.92
C SER A 22 8.53 4.53 1.57
N CYS A 23 7.30 4.02 1.60
CA CYS A 23 7.03 2.70 2.17
C CYS A 23 7.70 1.59 1.39
N PHE A 24 7.98 1.81 0.11
CA PHE A 24 8.63 0.81 -0.72
C PHE A 24 10.08 0.58 -0.31
N TYR A 25 10.64 1.46 0.49
CA TYR A 25 12.00 1.31 0.99
C TYR A 25 12.08 0.63 2.35
N ASP A 26 10.95 0.33 2.95
CA ASP A 26 10.92 -0.37 4.23
C ASP A 26 11.37 -1.82 4.01
N PRO A 27 12.49 -2.24 4.62
CA PRO A 27 12.99 -3.60 4.43
C PRO A 27 12.06 -4.65 5.02
N CYS A 28 11.17 -4.26 5.89
CA CYS A 28 10.22 -5.18 6.52
C CYS A 28 8.85 -5.16 5.86
N GLN A 29 8.70 -4.47 4.76
CA GLN A 29 7.42 -4.38 4.08
C GLN A 29 6.88 -5.76 3.71
N ILE A 30 5.55 -5.86 3.68
CA ILE A 30 4.90 -7.05 3.15
C ILE A 30 4.04 -6.62 1.98
N SER A 31 3.88 -7.52 1.02
CA SER A 31 3.04 -7.23 -0.13
C SER A 31 2.31 -8.49 -0.56
N PHE A 32 1.13 -8.29 -1.11
CA PHE A 32 0.31 -9.40 -1.58
C PHE A 32 -0.64 -8.90 -2.65
N GLU A 33 -1.15 -9.83 -3.45
CA GLU A 33 -2.08 -9.50 -4.51
C GLU A 33 -3.41 -9.08 -3.91
N ASP A 34 -4.02 -8.05 -4.51
CA ASP A 34 -5.35 -7.60 -4.08
C ASP A 34 -6.40 -8.49 -4.75
N PRO A 35 -7.00 -9.43 -4.04
CA PRO A 35 -7.93 -10.38 -4.65
C PRO A 35 -9.24 -9.75 -5.11
N ASP A 36 -9.59 -8.61 -4.54
CA ASP A 36 -10.87 -7.99 -4.84
C ASP A 36 -10.83 -7.09 -6.07
N ASN A 37 -9.66 -6.67 -6.50
CA ASN A 37 -9.53 -5.64 -7.52
C ASN A 37 -8.53 -5.97 -8.61
N SER A 38 -8.31 -7.24 -8.89
CA SER A 38 -7.32 -7.67 -9.87
C SER A 38 -7.91 -8.14 -11.19
N GLU A 39 -9.17 -7.84 -11.46
CA GLU A 39 -9.83 -8.35 -12.66
C GLU A 39 -9.25 -7.77 -13.95
N ASP A 40 -9.14 -6.45 -14.00
CA ASP A 40 -8.73 -5.78 -15.23
C ASP A 40 -7.26 -5.45 -15.27
N GLU A 41 -6.64 -5.29 -14.11
CA GLU A 41 -5.21 -5.08 -14.04
C GLU A 41 -4.69 -5.61 -12.72
N PHE A 42 -3.46 -6.05 -12.77
CA PHE A 42 -2.82 -6.60 -11.59
C PHE A 42 -2.61 -5.51 -10.54
N ARG A 43 -3.16 -5.73 -9.36
CA ARG A 43 -3.01 -4.80 -8.24
C ARG A 43 -2.38 -5.51 -7.06
N GLU A 44 -1.50 -4.81 -6.40
CA GLU A 44 -0.86 -5.31 -5.20
C GLU A 44 -1.08 -4.36 -4.04
N ILE A 45 -1.13 -4.94 -2.85
CA ILE A 45 -1.20 -4.18 -1.62
C ILE A 45 0.15 -4.29 -0.93
N LEU A 46 0.69 -3.16 -0.52
CA LEU A 46 1.94 -3.13 0.23
C LEU A 46 1.68 -2.48 1.58
N ILE A 47 2.21 -3.08 2.63
CA ILE A 47 2.14 -2.50 3.97
C ILE A 47 3.56 -2.27 4.44
N GLY A 48 3.87 -1.05 4.80
CA GLY A 48 5.21 -0.71 5.23
C GLY A 48 5.24 0.63 5.94
N HIS A 49 6.35 0.92 6.62
CA HIS A 49 6.54 2.18 7.30
C HIS A 49 7.00 3.25 6.32
N SER A 50 6.40 4.42 6.43
CA SER A 50 6.81 5.56 5.63
C SER A 50 8.01 6.24 6.25
N ASN A 51 8.56 7.22 5.52
CA ASN A 51 9.67 8.01 6.03
C ASN A 51 9.27 8.89 7.20
N LYS A 52 7.99 8.97 7.51
CA LYS A 52 7.51 9.68 8.69
C LYS A 52 7.22 8.73 9.84
N GLY A 53 7.56 7.47 9.69
CA GLY A 53 7.36 6.48 10.75
C GLY A 53 5.93 6.00 10.90
N ARG A 54 5.09 6.24 9.90
CA ARG A 54 3.71 5.76 9.94
C ARG A 54 3.56 4.51 9.12
N LEU A 55 2.76 3.58 9.62
CA LEU A 55 2.50 2.34 8.90
C LEU A 55 1.34 2.57 7.94
N LEU A 56 1.61 2.39 6.66
CA LEU A 56 0.64 2.68 5.62
C LEU A 56 0.32 1.45 4.79
N LEU A 57 -0.91 1.43 4.29
CA LEU A 57 -1.31 0.47 3.28
C LEU A 57 -1.31 1.20 1.94
N VAL A 58 -0.66 0.61 0.96
CA VAL A 58 -0.48 1.24 -0.35
C VAL A 58 -0.99 0.28 -1.42
N ALA A 59 -2.06 0.67 -2.10
CA ALA A 59 -2.55 -0.07 -3.25
C ALA A 59 -1.85 0.46 -4.50
N HIS A 60 -1.25 -0.43 -5.26
CA HIS A 60 -0.48 -0.01 -6.41
C HIS A 60 -0.55 -1.06 -7.51
N THR A 61 -0.12 -0.67 -8.70
CA THR A 61 -0.05 -1.57 -9.84
C THR A 61 1.25 -1.31 -10.58
N LEU A 62 1.67 -2.30 -11.34
CA LEU A 62 2.88 -2.17 -12.17
C LEU A 62 2.44 -2.01 -13.62
N ARG A 63 2.92 -0.96 -14.26
CA ARG A 63 2.62 -0.67 -15.66
C ARG A 63 3.89 -0.28 -16.37
N LYS A 64 4.20 -1.01 -17.45
CA LYS A 64 5.40 -0.72 -18.23
C LYS A 64 6.64 -0.57 -17.36
N ASN A 65 6.74 -1.47 -16.36
CA ASN A 65 7.86 -1.49 -15.42
C ASN A 65 7.91 -0.27 -14.50
N LYS A 66 6.77 0.43 -14.35
CA LYS A 66 6.68 1.56 -13.43
C LYS A 66 5.58 1.31 -12.41
N ILE A 67 5.86 1.65 -11.18
CA ILE A 67 4.87 1.51 -10.12
C ILE A 67 3.93 2.68 -10.16
N ARG A 68 2.64 2.39 -10.15
CA ARG A 68 1.61 3.40 -10.10
C ARG A 68 0.81 3.23 -8.83
N ILE A 69 0.84 4.23 -7.97
CA ILE A 69 0.09 4.18 -6.72
C ILE A 69 -1.37 4.52 -7.00
N ILE A 70 -2.25 3.65 -6.54
CA ILE A 70 -3.68 3.83 -6.73
C ILE A 70 -4.29 4.56 -5.54
N SER A 71 -3.95 4.12 -4.33
CA SER A 71 -4.44 4.76 -3.11
C SER A 71 -3.55 4.39 -1.95
N THR A 72 -3.64 5.16 -0.87
CA THR A 72 -2.87 4.89 0.33
C THR A 72 -3.67 5.38 1.53
N ARG A 73 -3.52 4.68 2.66
CA ARG A 73 -4.20 5.04 3.90
C ARG A 73 -3.45 4.47 5.09
N LEU A 74 -3.83 4.90 6.27
CA LEU A 74 -3.28 4.31 7.49
C LEU A 74 -3.81 2.88 7.64
N THR A 75 -3.04 2.04 8.30
CA THR A 75 -3.42 0.64 8.49
C THR A 75 -4.41 0.49 9.63
N THR A 76 -5.19 -0.60 9.56
CA THR A 76 -6.03 -1.03 10.67
C THR A 76 -5.19 -1.82 11.66
N LYS A 77 -5.77 -2.12 12.83
CA LYS A 77 -5.08 -2.92 13.84
C LYS A 77 -4.73 -4.31 13.31
N MET A 78 -5.63 -4.91 12.54
CA MET A 78 -5.37 -6.22 11.96
C MET A 78 -4.19 -6.16 11.00
N GLU A 79 -4.14 -5.12 10.19
CA GLU A 79 -3.06 -4.95 9.25
C GLU A 79 -1.73 -4.69 9.95
N MET A 80 -1.76 -3.95 11.04
CA MET A 80 -0.56 -3.74 11.86
C MET A 80 -0.01 -5.05 12.40
N ARG A 81 -0.89 -5.92 12.88
CA ARG A 81 -0.48 -7.23 13.39
C ARG A 81 0.12 -8.09 12.29
N ALA A 82 -0.52 -8.05 11.12
CA ALA A 82 -0.02 -8.80 9.98
C ALA A 82 1.38 -8.34 9.61
N TYR A 83 1.58 -7.04 9.58
CA TYR A 83 2.89 -6.48 9.30
C TYR A 83 3.91 -6.93 10.33
N ALA A 84 3.56 -6.83 11.61
CA ALA A 84 4.48 -7.19 12.69
C ALA A 84 4.94 -8.64 12.58
N LYS A 85 4.05 -9.51 12.15
CA LYS A 85 4.36 -10.93 12.00
C LYS A 85 4.80 -11.29 10.59
N ARG A 86 4.58 -10.42 9.63
CA ARG A 86 4.92 -10.63 8.22
C ARG A 86 4.31 -11.90 7.65
N ILE A 87 3.07 -12.20 8.08
CA ILE A 87 2.41 -13.45 7.69
C ILE A 87 1.02 -13.24 7.13
N TRP A 88 0.62 -11.99 6.85
CA TRP A 88 -0.72 -11.69 6.37
C TRP A 88 -1.13 -12.56 5.19
N TYR A 89 -0.29 -12.58 4.18
CA TYR A 89 -0.58 -13.32 2.96
C TYR A 89 -0.75 -14.81 3.23
N ARG A 90 0.14 -15.36 4.03
CA ARG A 90 0.10 -16.79 4.35
C ARG A 90 -1.16 -17.16 5.11
N LYS A 91 -1.57 -16.35 6.05
CA LYS A 91 -2.76 -16.61 6.82
C LYS A 91 -4.01 -16.60 5.96
N ILE A 92 -4.08 -15.67 5.03
CA ILE A 92 -5.22 -15.58 4.14
C ILE A 92 -5.24 -16.74 3.15
N LYS A 93 -4.09 -17.11 2.63
CA LYS A 93 -3.98 -18.19 1.66
C LYS A 93 -4.24 -19.57 2.26
N ASN A 94 -3.77 -19.75 3.45
CA ASN A 94 -3.92 -21.03 4.10
C ASN A 94 -5.15 -21.09 4.97
#